data_7fdc5b7f7ebaf896338c8075500ed387
#
_entry.id   7fdc5b7f7ebaf896338c8075500ed387
#
_cell.length_a   1.000
_cell.length_b   1.000
_cell.length_c   1.000
_cell.angle_alpha   90.00
_cell.angle_beta   90.00
_cell.angle_gamma   90.00
#
_symmetry.space_group_name_H-M   'P 1'
#
loop_
_entity.id
_entity.type
_entity.pdbx_description
1 polymer ?
#
loop_
_entity_poly.entity_id
_entity_poly.type
_entity_poly.pdbx_seq_one_letter_code
_entity_poly.pdbx_strand_id
1 'polypeptide(L)'
;DWERGSHMEDWVRSLFGLAGGLALFLYGMTTMSRALQQAAGERLRGFLRRVTRTPLTGALAGLAVTSILQSSSATIVMVIGFVSAGLMGLPQAVAVVFGANVGTSMTAQLVAFRLEDWVFPLLFIGVLVWSLARREPTRQLGLAVFGFGLLFNGIEVMSGAMAPLAVSPVFLGWMAEVRRAPLLGLALGTGMTLVVQSSSATIAVLQRAA
;
A
#
# COMPACT_ATOMS: atom_id res chain seq x y z
N ASP A 1 19.76 -5.02 -37.48
CA ASP A 1 19.09 -6.17 -36.80
C ASP A 1 19.58 -6.38 -35.35
N TRP A 2 20.82 -6.01 -35.02
CA TRP A 2 21.39 -6.18 -33.67
C TRP A 2 20.80 -5.21 -32.65
N GLU A 3 20.56 -3.95 -33.00
CA GLU A 3 19.95 -2.94 -32.13
C GLU A 3 18.49 -3.26 -31.80
N ARG A 4 17.74 -3.90 -32.72
CA ARG A 4 16.36 -4.32 -32.47
C ARG A 4 16.26 -5.48 -31.47
N GLY A 5 17.24 -6.37 -31.41
CA GLY A 5 17.31 -7.47 -30.44
C GLY A 5 17.54 -6.95 -29.01
N SER A 6 18.47 -6.02 -28.83
CA SER A 6 18.78 -5.43 -27.52
C SER A 6 17.59 -4.67 -26.91
N HIS A 7 16.88 -3.89 -27.72
CA HIS A 7 15.68 -3.17 -27.26
C HIS A 7 14.56 -4.11 -26.82
N MET A 8 14.35 -5.23 -27.52
CA MET A 8 13.30 -6.19 -27.15
C MET A 8 13.64 -6.93 -25.85
N GLU A 9 14.90 -7.29 -25.65
CA GLU A 9 15.37 -7.90 -24.40
C GLU A 9 15.22 -6.92 -23.20
N ASP A 10 15.52 -5.64 -23.38
CA ASP A 10 15.37 -4.61 -22.34
C ASP A 10 13.90 -4.43 -21.95
N TRP A 11 12.97 -4.39 -22.93
CA TRP A 11 11.54 -4.31 -22.66
C TRP A 11 11.02 -5.54 -21.89
N VAL A 12 11.42 -6.73 -22.30
CA VAL A 12 11.03 -7.98 -21.63
C VAL A 12 11.58 -8.01 -20.19
N ARG A 13 12.84 -7.65 -20.00
CA ARG A 13 13.46 -7.55 -18.66
C ARG A 13 12.75 -6.53 -17.77
N SER A 14 12.41 -5.37 -18.31
CA SER A 14 11.67 -4.33 -17.60
C SER A 14 10.27 -4.79 -17.21
N LEU A 15 9.55 -5.47 -18.09
CA LEU A 15 8.22 -6.02 -17.78
C LEU A 15 8.28 -7.07 -16.66
N PHE A 16 9.23 -8.00 -16.72
CA PHE A 16 9.40 -8.98 -15.63
C PHE A 16 9.85 -8.34 -14.33
N GLY A 17 10.72 -7.34 -14.39
CA GLY A 17 11.12 -6.54 -13.22
C GLY A 17 9.95 -5.79 -12.59
N LEU A 18 9.11 -5.16 -13.39
CA LEU A 18 7.88 -4.50 -12.93
C LEU A 18 6.90 -5.49 -12.30
N ALA A 19 6.65 -6.62 -12.96
CA ALA A 19 5.74 -7.65 -12.45
C ALA A 19 6.28 -8.27 -11.14
N GLY A 20 7.57 -8.59 -11.08
CA GLY A 20 8.23 -9.12 -9.89
C GLY A 20 8.25 -8.11 -8.75
N GLY A 21 8.60 -6.86 -9.02
CA GLY A 21 8.58 -5.77 -8.05
C GLY A 21 7.17 -5.51 -7.51
N LEU A 22 6.15 -5.51 -8.38
CA LEU A 22 4.75 -5.38 -7.98
C LEU A 22 4.31 -6.57 -7.10
N ALA A 23 4.70 -7.79 -7.44
CA ALA A 23 4.41 -8.96 -6.62
C ALA A 23 5.03 -8.85 -5.21
N LEU A 24 6.29 -8.43 -5.10
CA LEU A 24 6.97 -8.17 -3.83
C LEU A 24 6.28 -7.05 -3.04
N PHE A 25 5.92 -5.96 -3.70
CA PHE A 25 5.18 -4.85 -3.09
C PHE A 25 3.84 -5.31 -2.52
N LEU A 26 3.02 -6.00 -3.32
CA LEU A 26 1.70 -6.49 -2.89
C LEU A 26 1.82 -7.51 -1.76
N TYR A 27 2.76 -8.42 -1.85
CA TYR A 27 2.99 -9.41 -0.80
C TYR A 27 3.49 -8.76 0.49
N GLY A 28 4.44 -7.82 0.40
CA GLY A 28 4.94 -7.03 1.52
C GLY A 28 3.82 -6.24 2.20
N MET A 29 3.02 -5.52 1.41
CA MET A 29 1.88 -4.74 1.91
C MET A 29 0.82 -5.62 2.61
N THR A 30 0.45 -6.74 2.00
CA THR A 30 -0.55 -7.65 2.59
C THR A 30 -0.02 -8.32 3.85
N THR A 31 1.24 -8.73 3.87
CA THR A 31 1.91 -9.32 5.03
C THR A 31 1.98 -8.33 6.18
N MET A 32 2.44 -7.11 5.92
CA MET A 32 2.49 -6.03 6.90
C MET A 32 1.10 -5.73 7.49
N SER A 33 0.11 -5.51 6.63
CA SER A 33 -1.26 -5.18 7.05
C SER A 33 -1.88 -6.29 7.91
N ARG A 34 -1.77 -7.56 7.50
CA ARG A 34 -2.28 -8.70 8.28
C ARG A 34 -1.58 -8.83 9.62
N ALA A 35 -0.28 -8.68 9.64
CA ALA A 35 0.51 -8.76 10.87
C ALA A 35 0.14 -7.64 11.85
N LEU A 36 -0.03 -6.41 11.38
CA LEU A 36 -0.50 -5.28 12.20
C LEU A 36 -1.92 -5.50 12.73
N GLN A 37 -2.83 -6.05 11.90
CA GLN A 37 -4.18 -6.40 12.33
C GLN A 37 -4.16 -7.45 13.44
N GLN A 38 -3.31 -8.46 13.35
CA GLN A 38 -3.18 -9.51 14.38
C GLN A 38 -2.52 -8.99 15.66
N ALA A 39 -1.51 -8.10 15.53
CA ALA A 39 -0.83 -7.53 16.68
C ALA A 39 -1.69 -6.55 17.50
N ALA A 40 -2.49 -5.72 16.82
CA ALA A 40 -3.15 -4.57 17.40
C ALA A 40 -4.68 -4.56 17.25
N GLY A 41 -5.28 -5.46 16.48
CA GLY A 41 -6.68 -5.39 16.05
C GLY A 41 -7.68 -5.28 17.20
N GLU A 42 -7.53 -6.06 18.27
CA GLU A 42 -8.42 -5.99 19.43
C GLU A 42 -8.31 -4.66 20.19
N ARG A 43 -7.09 -4.12 20.31
CA ARG A 43 -6.88 -2.80 20.95
C ARG A 43 -7.48 -1.68 20.12
N LEU A 44 -7.37 -1.74 18.80
CA LEU A 44 -7.93 -0.75 17.88
C LEU A 44 -9.44 -0.83 17.80
N ARG A 45 -10.03 -2.03 17.89
CA ARG A 45 -11.48 -2.21 18.06
C ARG A 45 -11.97 -1.54 19.34
N GLY A 46 -11.31 -1.79 20.46
CA GLY A 46 -11.63 -1.14 21.74
C GLY A 46 -11.49 0.38 21.71
N PHE A 47 -10.49 0.89 21.00
CA PHE A 47 -10.27 2.32 20.78
C PHE A 47 -11.39 2.93 19.96
N LEU A 48 -11.72 2.39 18.79
CA LEU A 48 -12.83 2.86 17.95
C LEU A 48 -14.13 2.97 18.75
N ARG A 49 -14.51 1.92 19.49
CA ARG A 49 -15.74 1.91 20.28
C ARG A 49 -15.80 3.01 21.35
N ARG A 50 -14.65 3.41 21.92
CA ARG A 50 -14.62 4.42 23.00
C ARG A 50 -14.59 5.85 22.47
N VAL A 51 -13.94 6.10 21.34
CA VAL A 51 -13.61 7.45 20.86
C VAL A 51 -14.65 7.99 19.88
N THR A 52 -15.41 7.14 19.19
CA THR A 52 -16.38 7.56 18.17
C THR A 52 -17.68 8.12 18.76
N ARG A 53 -17.59 9.17 19.57
CA ARG A 53 -18.76 9.83 20.18
C ARG A 53 -19.34 10.95 19.31
N THR A 54 -18.50 11.61 18.53
CA THR A 54 -18.87 12.69 17.60
C THR A 54 -18.38 12.35 16.19
N PRO A 55 -18.98 12.94 15.13
CA PRO A 55 -18.52 12.72 13.77
C PRO A 55 -17.03 13.06 13.59
N LEU A 56 -16.56 14.15 14.19
CA LEU A 56 -15.14 14.55 14.06
C LEU A 56 -14.21 13.54 14.73
N THR A 57 -14.52 13.11 15.96
CA THR A 57 -13.71 12.07 16.63
C THR A 57 -13.81 10.74 15.93
N GLY A 58 -14.94 10.42 15.29
CA GLY A 58 -15.11 9.26 14.43
C GLY A 58 -14.17 9.29 13.21
N ALA A 59 -14.13 10.43 12.50
CA ALA A 59 -13.26 10.60 11.35
C ALA A 59 -11.77 10.51 11.75
N LEU A 60 -11.35 11.18 12.82
CA LEU A 60 -9.98 11.11 13.33
C LEU A 60 -9.61 9.68 13.79
N ALA A 61 -10.53 8.97 14.42
CA ALA A 61 -10.32 7.58 14.82
C ALA A 61 -10.20 6.65 13.61
N GLY A 62 -11.04 6.82 12.59
CA GLY A 62 -10.96 6.09 11.34
C GLY A 62 -9.65 6.32 10.60
N LEU A 63 -9.20 7.57 10.51
CA LEU A 63 -7.91 7.95 9.97
C LEU A 63 -6.78 7.24 10.73
N ALA A 64 -6.73 7.38 12.06
CA ALA A 64 -5.66 6.79 12.87
C ALA A 64 -5.62 5.25 12.76
N VAL A 65 -6.77 4.59 12.86
CA VAL A 65 -6.86 3.12 12.77
C VAL A 65 -6.41 2.64 11.39
N THR A 66 -6.88 3.30 10.32
CA THR A 66 -6.49 2.91 8.95
C THR A 66 -5.02 3.17 8.68
N SER A 67 -4.46 4.28 9.17
CA SER A 67 -3.02 4.58 9.05
C SER A 67 -2.17 3.52 9.75
N ILE A 68 -2.62 3.00 10.90
CA ILE A 68 -1.90 1.93 11.62
C ILE A 68 -2.08 0.57 10.92
N LEU A 69 -3.33 0.20 10.60
CA LEU A 69 -3.63 -1.10 9.98
C LEU A 69 -3.22 -1.17 8.50
N GLN A 70 -2.98 -0.03 7.87
CA GLN A 70 -2.71 0.10 6.43
C GLN A 70 -3.79 -0.58 5.57
N SER A 71 -5.04 -0.60 6.07
CA SER A 71 -6.17 -1.26 5.41
C SER A 71 -7.48 -0.57 5.77
N SER A 72 -8.00 0.25 4.86
CA SER A 72 -9.33 0.86 5.00
C SER A 72 -10.45 -0.19 4.98
N SER A 73 -10.31 -1.23 4.17
CA SER A 73 -11.28 -2.34 4.13
C SER A 73 -11.41 -3.03 5.48
N ALA A 74 -10.30 -3.32 6.17
CA ALA A 74 -10.34 -3.89 7.52
C ALA A 74 -11.04 -2.97 8.52
N THR A 75 -10.78 -1.66 8.45
CA THR A 75 -11.45 -0.65 9.29
C THR A 75 -12.95 -0.61 8.99
N ILE A 76 -13.35 -0.62 7.72
CA ILE A 76 -14.75 -0.59 7.29
C ILE A 76 -15.50 -1.84 7.77
N VAL A 77 -14.91 -3.03 7.60
CA VAL A 77 -15.51 -4.30 8.07
C VAL A 77 -15.70 -4.28 9.59
N MET A 78 -14.74 -3.75 10.35
CA MET A 78 -14.91 -3.58 11.81
C MET A 78 -16.10 -2.65 12.14
N VAL A 79 -16.22 -1.54 11.43
CA VAL A 79 -17.31 -0.56 11.62
C VAL A 79 -18.66 -1.18 11.27
N ILE A 80 -18.76 -1.90 10.16
CA ILE A 80 -19.98 -2.65 9.78
C ILE A 80 -20.36 -3.61 10.90
N GLY A 81 -19.39 -4.36 11.44
CA GLY A 81 -19.62 -5.26 12.57
C GLY A 81 -20.16 -4.54 13.82
N PHE A 82 -19.64 -3.36 14.12
CA PHE A 82 -20.14 -2.54 15.27
C PHE A 82 -21.55 -2.00 15.05
N VAL A 83 -21.88 -1.56 13.84
CA VAL A 83 -23.24 -1.13 13.49
C VAL A 83 -24.21 -2.31 13.58
N SER A 84 -23.86 -3.46 13.03
CA SER A 84 -24.67 -4.68 13.06
C SER A 84 -24.90 -5.19 14.48
N ALA A 85 -23.92 -5.01 15.37
CA ALA A 85 -24.03 -5.36 16.79
C ALA A 85 -24.73 -4.29 17.65
N GLY A 86 -25.21 -3.17 17.07
CA GLY A 86 -25.82 -2.07 17.80
C GLY A 86 -24.85 -1.28 18.68
N LEU A 87 -23.54 -1.42 18.48
CA LEU A 87 -22.49 -0.76 19.27
C LEU A 87 -22.12 0.63 18.72
N MET A 88 -22.55 0.96 17.50
CA MET A 88 -22.26 2.21 16.81
C MET A 88 -23.44 2.63 15.94
N GLY A 89 -23.80 3.92 16.00
CA GLY A 89 -24.82 4.49 15.11
C GLY A 89 -24.30 4.75 13.70
N LEU A 90 -25.20 4.79 12.72
CA LEU A 90 -24.86 5.01 11.31
C LEU A 90 -24.08 6.33 11.06
N PRO A 91 -24.45 7.49 11.68
CA PRO A 91 -23.68 8.73 11.47
C PRO A 91 -22.23 8.63 11.96
N GLN A 92 -21.99 7.91 13.05
CA GLN A 92 -20.65 7.65 13.57
C GLN A 92 -19.86 6.74 12.63
N ALA A 93 -20.50 5.68 12.13
CA ALA A 93 -19.92 4.75 11.17
C ALA A 93 -19.49 5.46 9.89
N VAL A 94 -20.34 6.29 9.32
CA VAL A 94 -20.04 7.11 8.14
C VAL A 94 -18.82 8.00 8.39
N ALA A 95 -18.75 8.66 9.53
CA ALA A 95 -17.59 9.50 9.86
C ALA A 95 -16.28 8.69 9.94
N VAL A 96 -16.31 7.50 10.56
CA VAL A 96 -15.14 6.60 10.61
C VAL A 96 -14.72 6.17 9.20
N VAL A 97 -15.67 5.85 8.31
CA VAL A 97 -15.38 5.47 6.91
C VAL A 97 -14.72 6.62 6.15
N PHE A 98 -15.19 7.85 6.30
CA PHE A 98 -14.52 9.02 5.71
C PHE A 98 -13.09 9.17 6.23
N GLY A 99 -12.88 9.04 7.52
CA GLY A 99 -11.55 9.05 8.12
C GLY A 99 -10.66 7.92 7.60
N ALA A 100 -11.21 6.73 7.46
CA ALA A 100 -10.49 5.57 6.92
C ALA A 100 -10.01 5.81 5.47
N ASN A 101 -10.84 6.43 4.64
CA ASN A 101 -10.46 6.79 3.27
C ASN A 101 -9.30 7.81 3.24
N VAL A 102 -9.34 8.82 4.12
CA VAL A 102 -8.21 9.74 4.26
C VAL A 102 -6.97 9.01 4.79
N GLY A 103 -7.13 8.06 5.74
CA GLY A 103 -6.04 7.24 6.27
C GLY A 103 -5.30 6.41 5.20
N THR A 104 -5.98 6.03 4.12
CA THR A 104 -5.35 5.33 2.98
C THR A 104 -4.29 6.19 2.29
N SER A 105 -4.42 7.51 2.28
CA SER A 105 -3.42 8.41 1.70
C SER A 105 -2.08 8.40 2.44
N MET A 106 -2.06 7.97 3.70
CA MET A 106 -0.82 7.78 4.46
C MET A 106 0.06 6.69 3.87
N THR A 107 -0.53 5.67 3.23
CA THR A 107 0.24 4.65 2.50
C THR A 107 1.02 5.27 1.34
N ALA A 108 0.37 6.17 0.58
CA ALA A 108 1.02 6.87 -0.52
C ALA A 108 2.17 7.75 -0.03
N GLN A 109 2.03 8.39 1.14
CA GLN A 109 3.10 9.16 1.75
C GLN A 109 4.26 8.29 2.23
N LEU A 110 3.97 7.12 2.83
CA LEU A 110 5.02 6.17 3.20
C LEU A 110 5.83 5.72 1.97
N VAL A 111 5.17 5.45 0.86
CA VAL A 111 5.82 5.05 -0.41
C VAL A 111 6.72 6.16 -0.98
N ALA A 112 6.42 7.43 -0.69
CA ALA A 112 7.22 8.56 -1.14
C ALA A 112 8.58 8.70 -0.40
N PHE A 113 8.74 8.08 0.76
CA PHE A 113 10.03 8.06 1.45
C PHE A 113 11.04 7.18 0.71
N ARG A 114 12.27 7.67 0.61
CA ARG A 114 13.40 6.91 0.09
C ARG A 114 14.05 6.16 1.25
N LEU A 115 13.78 4.86 1.35
CA LEU A 115 14.32 3.98 2.40
C LEU A 115 15.23 2.90 1.81
N GLU A 116 15.86 3.18 0.67
CA GLU A 116 16.69 2.23 -0.10
C GLU A 116 17.77 1.59 0.79
N ASP A 117 18.48 2.39 1.59
CA ASP A 117 19.53 1.91 2.50
C ASP A 117 19.00 1.06 3.67
N TRP A 118 17.71 1.16 3.99
CA TRP A 118 17.09 0.48 5.14
C TRP A 118 16.36 -0.81 4.79
N VAL A 119 16.22 -1.13 3.50
CA VAL A 119 15.47 -2.30 3.05
C VAL A 119 16.03 -3.60 3.64
N PHE A 120 17.32 -3.85 3.45
CA PHE A 120 17.96 -5.07 3.96
C PHE A 120 18.01 -5.16 5.48
N PRO A 121 18.37 -4.10 6.23
CA PRO A 121 18.22 -4.07 7.69
C PRO A 121 16.80 -4.39 8.17
N LEU A 122 15.77 -3.82 7.54
CA LEU A 122 14.38 -4.08 7.90
C LEU A 122 13.98 -5.54 7.66
N LEU A 123 14.36 -6.12 6.53
CA LEU A 123 14.12 -7.53 6.22
C LEU A 123 14.80 -8.43 7.27
N PHE A 124 16.06 -8.17 7.58
CA PHE A 124 16.83 -8.95 8.55
C PHE A 124 16.22 -8.87 9.96
N ILE A 125 15.99 -7.64 10.46
CA ILE A 125 15.40 -7.41 11.79
C ILE A 125 14.01 -8.03 11.86
N GLY A 126 13.20 -7.87 10.81
CA GLY A 126 11.86 -8.44 10.75
C GLY A 126 11.86 -9.95 10.91
N VAL A 127 12.70 -10.67 10.15
CA VAL A 127 12.85 -12.12 10.25
C VAL A 127 13.41 -12.52 11.62
N LEU A 128 14.40 -11.80 12.12
CA LEU A 128 15.02 -12.10 13.42
C LEU A 128 13.98 -12.00 14.54
N VAL A 129 13.22 -10.91 14.59
CA VAL A 129 12.16 -10.71 15.59
C VAL A 129 11.07 -11.77 15.42
N TRP A 130 10.61 -12.03 14.19
CA TRP A 130 9.60 -13.06 13.91
C TRP A 130 10.03 -14.45 14.37
N SER A 131 11.30 -14.83 14.17
CA SER A 131 11.82 -16.16 14.49
C SER A 131 12.16 -16.35 15.98
N LEU A 132 12.63 -15.30 16.66
CA LEU A 132 13.05 -15.37 18.05
C LEU A 132 11.94 -15.00 19.06
N ALA A 133 10.89 -14.32 18.62
CA ALA A 133 9.83 -13.87 19.49
C ALA A 133 8.99 -15.04 20.02
N ARG A 134 8.88 -15.14 21.35
CA ARG A 134 8.05 -16.13 22.06
C ARG A 134 6.59 -15.69 22.22
N ARG A 135 6.32 -14.36 22.16
CA ARG A 135 4.98 -13.79 22.32
C ARG A 135 4.39 -13.49 20.93
N GLU A 136 3.17 -13.95 20.70
CA GLU A 136 2.50 -13.78 19.41
C GLU A 136 2.42 -12.31 18.94
N PRO A 137 2.05 -11.32 19.76
CA PRO A 137 2.05 -9.93 19.30
C PRO A 137 3.43 -9.43 18.83
N THR A 138 4.50 -9.83 19.51
CA THR A 138 5.88 -9.47 19.13
C THR A 138 6.29 -10.16 17.83
N ARG A 139 5.90 -11.41 17.66
CA ARG A 139 6.12 -12.17 16.42
C ARG A 139 5.41 -11.51 15.23
N GLN A 140 4.18 -11.08 15.43
CA GLN A 140 3.42 -10.34 14.41
C GLN A 140 4.07 -8.97 14.09
N LEU A 141 4.61 -8.26 15.08
CA LEU A 141 5.37 -7.04 14.81
C LEU A 141 6.63 -7.30 13.98
N GLY A 142 7.36 -8.39 14.26
CA GLY A 142 8.48 -8.82 13.40
C GLY A 142 8.06 -9.07 11.97
N LEU A 143 6.93 -9.76 11.77
CA LEU A 143 6.37 -10.01 10.45
C LEU A 143 5.89 -8.72 9.75
N ALA A 144 5.38 -7.75 10.52
CA ALA A 144 5.02 -6.43 9.99
C ALA A 144 6.26 -5.66 9.50
N VAL A 145 7.35 -5.67 10.26
CA VAL A 145 8.63 -5.05 9.87
C VAL A 145 9.21 -5.74 8.62
N PHE A 146 9.17 -7.07 8.56
CA PHE A 146 9.57 -7.81 7.37
C PHE A 146 8.74 -7.44 6.14
N GLY A 147 7.40 -7.41 6.28
CA GLY A 147 6.48 -7.01 5.21
C GLY A 147 6.73 -5.58 4.74
N PHE A 148 7.08 -4.67 5.65
CA PHE A 148 7.46 -3.30 5.34
C PHE A 148 8.76 -3.24 4.52
N GLY A 149 9.79 -3.97 4.92
CA GLY A 149 11.02 -4.10 4.14
C GLY A 149 10.78 -4.69 2.74
N LEU A 150 9.93 -5.72 2.65
CA LEU A 150 9.60 -6.35 1.39
C LEU A 150 8.81 -5.43 0.44
N LEU A 151 7.93 -4.58 1.01
CA LEU A 151 7.20 -3.53 0.26
C LEU A 151 8.19 -2.57 -0.40
N PHE A 152 9.16 -2.04 0.35
CA PHE A 152 10.17 -1.13 -0.19
C PHE A 152 11.11 -1.82 -1.19
N ASN A 153 11.48 -3.07 -0.95
CA ASN A 153 12.23 -3.87 -1.94
C ASN A 153 11.46 -3.98 -3.26
N GLY A 154 10.15 -4.24 -3.20
CA GLY A 154 9.29 -4.26 -4.39
C GLY A 154 9.30 -2.92 -5.16
N ILE A 155 9.26 -1.79 -4.42
CA ILE A 155 9.35 -0.45 -5.01
C ILE A 155 10.71 -0.24 -5.68
N GLU A 156 11.80 -0.65 -5.05
CA GLU A 156 13.16 -0.53 -5.58
C GLU A 156 13.32 -1.32 -6.88
N VAL A 157 12.86 -2.58 -6.89
CA VAL A 157 12.85 -3.42 -8.08
C VAL A 157 12.02 -2.80 -9.22
N MET A 158 10.83 -2.27 -8.92
CA MET A 158 10.01 -1.55 -9.92
C MET A 158 10.74 -0.32 -10.45
N SER A 159 11.35 0.48 -9.59
CA SER A 159 12.08 1.69 -9.98
C SER A 159 13.26 1.36 -10.90
N GLY A 160 14.04 0.33 -10.56
CA GLY A 160 15.13 -0.14 -11.41
C GLY A 160 14.66 -0.65 -12.77
N ALA A 161 13.52 -1.35 -12.80
CA ALA A 161 12.91 -1.83 -14.03
C ALA A 161 12.35 -0.70 -14.92
N MET A 162 11.89 0.40 -14.30
CA MET A 162 11.38 1.58 -15.03
C MET A 162 12.47 2.47 -15.59
N ALA A 163 13.68 2.46 -15.02
CA ALA A 163 14.76 3.38 -15.41
C ALA A 163 15.07 3.37 -16.92
N PRO A 164 15.21 2.22 -17.62
CA PRO A 164 15.44 2.21 -19.07
C PRO A 164 14.22 2.68 -19.86
N LEU A 165 12.99 2.47 -19.34
CA LEU A 165 11.77 2.89 -20.00
C LEU A 165 11.55 4.41 -19.87
N ALA A 166 11.90 5.00 -18.75
CA ALA A 166 11.73 6.44 -18.47
C ALA A 166 12.48 7.34 -19.45
N VAL A 167 13.55 6.87 -20.08
CA VAL A 167 14.32 7.60 -21.10
C VAL A 167 13.88 7.26 -22.53
N SER A 168 12.96 6.32 -22.70
CA SER A 168 12.47 5.91 -24.01
C SER A 168 11.61 7.00 -24.66
N PRO A 169 11.86 7.42 -25.93
CA PRO A 169 11.04 8.40 -26.63
C PRO A 169 9.56 8.00 -26.74
N VAL A 170 9.28 6.69 -26.86
CA VAL A 170 7.94 6.13 -26.92
C VAL A 170 7.18 6.36 -25.61
N PHE A 171 7.83 6.07 -24.48
CA PHE A 171 7.26 6.27 -23.15
C PHE A 171 7.03 7.74 -22.85
N LEU A 172 8.00 8.61 -23.16
CA LEU A 172 7.87 10.06 -23.01
C LEU A 172 6.72 10.63 -23.87
N GLY A 173 6.54 10.10 -25.08
CA GLY A 173 5.41 10.46 -25.96
C GLY A 173 4.05 10.10 -25.34
N TRP A 174 3.92 8.90 -24.75
CA TRP A 174 2.70 8.49 -24.06
C TRP A 174 2.42 9.33 -22.80
N MET A 175 3.44 9.65 -22.02
CA MET A 175 3.30 10.51 -20.85
C MET A 175 2.86 11.93 -21.24
N ALA A 176 3.37 12.46 -22.34
CA ALA A 176 2.94 13.77 -22.85
C ALA A 176 1.46 13.76 -23.29
N GLU A 177 0.97 12.67 -23.87
CA GLU A 177 -0.43 12.50 -24.26
C GLU A 177 -1.36 12.41 -23.05
N VAL A 178 -0.99 11.61 -22.04
CA VAL A 178 -1.75 11.50 -20.78
C VAL A 178 -1.86 12.86 -20.08
N ARG A 179 -0.79 13.68 -20.10
CA ARG A 179 -0.82 15.06 -19.55
C ARG A 179 -1.79 15.97 -20.27
N ARG A 180 -2.01 15.77 -21.57
CA ARG A 180 -2.94 16.57 -22.39
C ARG A 180 -4.39 16.12 -22.25
N ALA A 181 -4.62 14.87 -21.89
CA ALA A 181 -5.94 14.27 -21.80
C ALA A 181 -6.22 13.73 -20.36
N PRO A 182 -6.68 14.57 -19.42
CA PRO A 182 -6.92 14.15 -18.03
C PRO A 182 -7.89 12.96 -17.90
N LEU A 183 -8.87 12.86 -18.81
CA LEU A 183 -9.81 11.74 -18.84
C LEU A 183 -9.13 10.41 -19.18
N LEU A 184 -8.09 10.43 -20.03
CA LEU A 184 -7.29 9.25 -20.31
C LEU A 184 -6.51 8.79 -19.05
N GLY A 185 -5.91 9.74 -18.32
CA GLY A 185 -5.25 9.44 -17.04
C GLY A 185 -6.21 8.85 -16.01
N LEU A 186 -7.43 9.40 -15.91
CA LEU A 186 -8.49 8.86 -15.05
C LEU A 186 -8.88 7.43 -15.45
N ALA A 187 -9.09 7.19 -16.74
CA ALA A 187 -9.45 5.85 -17.24
C ALA A 187 -8.35 4.81 -16.99
N LEU A 188 -7.07 5.18 -17.23
CA LEU A 188 -5.92 4.31 -16.96
C LEU A 188 -5.78 4.00 -15.48
N GLY A 189 -5.86 5.01 -14.60
CA GLY A 189 -5.80 4.82 -13.15
C GLY A 189 -6.94 3.95 -12.61
N THR A 190 -8.15 4.17 -13.11
CA THR A 190 -9.33 3.36 -12.77
C THR A 190 -9.17 1.93 -13.25
N GLY A 191 -8.79 1.73 -14.52
CA GLY A 191 -8.57 0.40 -15.09
C GLY A 191 -7.49 -0.38 -14.34
N MET A 192 -6.37 0.28 -14.02
CA MET A 192 -5.29 -0.32 -13.25
C MET A 192 -5.74 -0.72 -11.84
N THR A 193 -6.50 0.15 -11.16
CA THR A 193 -7.03 -0.16 -9.83
C THR A 193 -8.04 -1.31 -9.87
N LEU A 194 -8.87 -1.41 -10.90
CA LEU A 194 -9.80 -2.53 -11.08
C LEU A 194 -9.07 -3.88 -11.25
N VAL A 195 -7.97 -3.90 -11.99
CA VAL A 195 -7.16 -5.11 -12.20
C VAL A 195 -6.39 -5.48 -10.94
N VAL A 196 -5.69 -4.53 -10.33
CA VAL A 196 -4.82 -4.76 -9.17
C VAL A 196 -5.63 -4.92 -7.87
N GLN A 197 -6.88 -4.42 -7.84
CA GLN A 197 -7.76 -4.40 -6.66
C GLN A 197 -7.14 -3.67 -5.45
N SER A 198 -6.20 -2.77 -5.71
CA SER A 198 -5.49 -2.00 -4.68
C SER A 198 -5.16 -0.60 -5.19
N SER A 199 -5.82 0.42 -4.63
CA SER A 199 -5.53 1.82 -4.93
C SER A 199 -4.12 2.23 -4.47
N SER A 200 -3.65 1.70 -3.34
CA SER A 200 -2.30 1.96 -2.83
C SER A 200 -1.22 1.44 -3.78
N ALA A 201 -1.41 0.25 -4.36
CA ALA A 201 -0.49 -0.31 -5.34
C ALA A 201 -0.50 0.50 -6.64
N THR A 202 -1.68 0.92 -7.12
CA THR A 202 -1.79 1.79 -8.30
C THR A 202 -1.06 3.12 -8.08
N ILE A 203 -1.23 3.75 -6.92
CA ILE A 203 -0.53 4.99 -6.56
C ILE A 203 0.99 4.76 -6.53
N ALA A 204 1.47 3.66 -5.92
CA ALA A 204 2.89 3.35 -5.85
C ALA A 204 3.52 3.20 -7.24
N VAL A 205 2.86 2.49 -8.15
CA VAL A 205 3.32 2.33 -9.53
C VAL A 205 3.35 3.68 -10.25
N LEU A 206 2.29 4.48 -10.13
CA LEU A 206 2.22 5.80 -10.77
C LEU A 206 3.26 6.78 -10.23
N GLN A 207 3.53 6.77 -8.91
CA GLN A 207 4.57 7.60 -8.31
C GLN A 207 5.99 7.28 -8.81
N ARG A 208 6.23 6.03 -9.24
CA ARG A 208 7.53 5.61 -9.79
C ARG A 208 7.61 5.80 -11.31
N ALA A 209 6.48 5.94 -11.99
CA ALA A 209 6.41 6.23 -13.42
C ALA A 209 6.47 7.74 -13.73
N ALA A 210 6.23 8.61 -12.76
CA ALA A 210 6.24 10.07 -12.89
C ALA A 210 7.61 10.67 -12.60
#